data_a73fafc429b5a7d1bb424517281aa9c6
#
_entry.id   a73fafc429b5a7d1bb424517281aa9c6
#
_cell.length_a   1.000
_cell.length_b   1.000
_cell.length_c   1.000
_cell.angle_alpha   90.00
_cell.angle_beta   90.00
_cell.angle_gamma   90.00
#
_symmetry.space_group_name_H-M   'P 1'
#
loop_
_entity.id
_entity.type
_entity.pdbx_description
1 polymer ?
#
loop_
_entity_poly.entity_id
_entity_poly.type
_entity_poly.pdbx_seq_one_letter_code
_entity_poly.pdbx_strand_id
1 'polypeptide(L)'
;MDREEILSKIKTVKDSVDAKIFPNIYLMHGDFEDEEMNELYNHPKVKAHVTFTHGEGFGRPLLEASLTGKPIIYSAWSGHLDFLPPSLSTALEGSLVKVPKKAFPKDMFVDGMAWFGVNYTKASAKMKDVFLNYKKYTPIFNQVAKSNKVKFTKSKMGVKLVETVDRMVGEVPQAVSLKLPKLKKISGGQTGAIKPPQPKVKDVIKLPKLRKM
;
A
#
# COMPACT_ATOMS: atom_id res chain seq x y z
N MET A 1 0.96 1.21 19.86
CA MET A 1 0.13 2.25 20.55
C MET A 1 -0.87 1.48 21.37
N ASP A 2 -0.87 1.70 22.68
CA ASP A 2 -1.81 1.01 23.55
C ASP A 2 -3.17 1.74 23.60
N ARG A 3 -4.15 1.09 24.20
CA ARG A 3 -5.53 1.60 24.30
C ARG A 3 -5.60 2.95 25.05
N GLU A 4 -4.84 3.08 26.13
CA GLU A 4 -4.84 4.28 26.97
C GLU A 4 -4.24 5.49 26.24
N GLU A 5 -3.20 5.28 25.45
CA GLU A 5 -2.61 6.31 24.60
C GLU A 5 -3.61 6.83 23.55
N ILE A 6 -4.37 5.91 22.92
CA ILE A 6 -5.40 6.29 21.94
C ILE A 6 -6.52 7.10 22.61
N LEU A 7 -7.01 6.64 23.77
CA LEU A 7 -8.05 7.35 24.52
C LEU A 7 -7.59 8.74 24.94
N SER A 8 -6.35 8.88 25.40
CA SER A 8 -5.74 10.17 25.75
C SER A 8 -5.70 11.12 24.54
N LYS A 9 -5.30 10.63 23.36
CA LYS A 9 -5.30 11.42 22.11
C LYS A 9 -6.70 11.85 21.72
N ILE A 10 -7.70 10.95 21.80
CA ILE A 10 -9.10 11.29 21.51
C ILE A 10 -9.59 12.40 22.45
N LYS A 11 -9.25 12.29 23.74
CA LYS A 11 -9.61 13.34 24.73
C LYS A 11 -8.96 14.67 24.37
N THR A 12 -7.66 14.69 24.10
CA THR A 12 -6.93 15.91 23.69
C THR A 12 -7.56 16.58 22.49
N VAL A 13 -7.95 15.79 21.47
CA VAL A 13 -8.64 16.33 20.27
C VAL A 13 -10.01 16.91 20.65
N LYS A 14 -10.79 16.22 21.47
CA LYS A 14 -12.09 16.74 21.95
C LYS A 14 -11.93 18.06 22.70
N ASP A 15 -10.96 18.13 23.59
CA ASP A 15 -10.70 19.31 24.42
C ASP A 15 -10.20 20.51 23.58
N SER A 16 -9.60 20.26 22.42
CA SER A 16 -9.09 21.29 21.51
C SER A 16 -10.15 21.89 20.56
N VAL A 17 -11.34 21.28 20.49
CA VAL A 17 -12.41 21.71 19.58
C VAL A 17 -13.48 22.43 20.36
N ASP A 18 -13.74 23.69 20.02
CA ASP A 18 -14.83 24.48 20.60
C ASP A 18 -16.18 24.08 19.96
N ALA A 19 -16.73 22.94 20.41
CA ALA A 19 -18.02 22.45 19.94
C ALA A 19 -18.90 22.04 21.13
N LYS A 20 -20.14 22.52 21.14
CA LYS A 20 -21.14 22.18 22.19
C LYS A 20 -21.63 20.73 22.10
N ILE A 21 -21.57 20.12 20.91
CA ILE A 21 -22.06 18.77 20.64
C ILE A 21 -20.99 18.01 19.88
N PHE A 22 -20.58 16.86 20.43
CA PHE A 22 -19.69 15.92 19.80
C PHE A 22 -20.43 14.65 19.37
N PRO A 23 -20.02 14.02 18.26
CA PRO A 23 -20.49 12.68 17.94
C PRO A 23 -20.02 11.67 19.00
N ASN A 24 -20.78 10.59 19.17
CA ASN A 24 -20.30 9.44 19.94
C ASN A 24 -19.12 8.81 19.21
N ILE A 25 -18.03 8.61 19.95
CA ILE A 25 -16.83 7.94 19.45
C ILE A 25 -16.68 6.63 20.21
N TYR A 26 -16.66 5.52 19.48
CA TYR A 26 -16.45 4.17 20.02
C TYR A 26 -15.08 3.68 19.55
N LEU A 27 -14.19 3.37 20.48
CA LEU A 27 -12.90 2.77 20.20
C LEU A 27 -13.04 1.26 20.22
N MET A 28 -12.82 0.64 19.06
CA MET A 28 -12.63 -0.79 18.94
C MET A 28 -11.12 -1.04 18.90
N HIS A 29 -10.60 -1.79 19.87
CA HIS A 29 -9.16 -2.03 20.04
C HIS A 29 -8.94 -3.47 20.51
N GLY A 30 -8.12 -4.21 19.78
CA GLY A 30 -7.81 -5.62 19.99
C GLY A 30 -7.62 -6.33 18.66
N ASP A 31 -7.42 -7.64 18.76
CA ASP A 31 -7.41 -8.51 17.60
C ASP A 31 -8.85 -8.95 17.30
N PHE A 32 -9.23 -8.87 16.05
CA PHE A 32 -10.54 -9.26 15.54
C PHE A 32 -10.35 -10.39 14.53
N GLU A 33 -11.21 -11.39 14.64
CA GLU A 33 -11.29 -12.47 13.66
C GLU A 33 -11.86 -11.93 12.33
N ASP A 34 -11.58 -12.63 11.22
CA ASP A 34 -12.05 -12.23 9.89
C ASP A 34 -13.59 -12.15 9.81
N GLU A 35 -14.30 -13.03 10.54
CA GLU A 35 -15.74 -13.05 10.66
C GLU A 35 -16.27 -11.81 11.37
N GLU A 36 -15.67 -11.41 12.47
CA GLU A 36 -16.05 -10.20 13.24
C GLU A 36 -15.85 -8.94 12.40
N MET A 37 -14.74 -8.86 11.67
CA MET A 37 -14.49 -7.75 10.75
C MET A 37 -15.51 -7.71 9.60
N ASN A 38 -15.87 -8.89 9.06
CA ASN A 38 -16.89 -8.98 8.02
C ASN A 38 -18.27 -8.56 8.54
N GLU A 39 -18.65 -8.96 9.76
CA GLU A 39 -19.87 -8.53 10.42
C GLU A 39 -19.88 -7.01 10.65
N LEU A 40 -18.77 -6.44 11.11
CA LEU A 40 -18.64 -5.00 11.29
C LEU A 40 -18.87 -4.23 9.98
N TYR A 41 -18.19 -4.62 8.90
CA TYR A 41 -18.35 -3.96 7.61
C TYR A 41 -19.78 -4.08 7.06
N ASN A 42 -20.43 -5.21 7.27
CA ASN A 42 -21.80 -5.45 6.80
C ASN A 42 -22.87 -4.94 7.76
N HIS A 43 -22.52 -4.57 9.00
CA HIS A 43 -23.50 -4.18 10.02
C HIS A 43 -24.42 -3.06 9.51
N PRO A 44 -25.76 -3.16 9.70
CA PRO A 44 -26.73 -2.23 9.13
C PRO A 44 -26.62 -0.78 9.66
N LYS A 45 -26.04 -0.59 10.84
CA LYS A 45 -25.75 0.74 11.41
C LYS A 45 -24.48 1.37 10.83
N VAL A 46 -23.56 0.58 10.31
CA VAL A 46 -22.36 1.09 9.61
C VAL A 46 -22.79 1.54 8.22
N LYS A 47 -22.68 2.82 7.94
CA LYS A 47 -23.16 3.43 6.69
C LYS A 47 -22.05 3.81 5.74
N ALA A 48 -20.87 4.12 6.23
CA ALA A 48 -19.73 4.48 5.40
C ALA A 48 -18.42 4.05 6.06
N HIS A 49 -17.42 3.83 5.25
CA HIS A 49 -16.01 3.69 5.68
C HIS A 49 -15.27 4.98 5.35
N VAL A 50 -14.49 5.48 6.30
CA VAL A 50 -13.77 6.76 6.14
C VAL A 50 -12.31 6.55 6.52
N THR A 51 -11.39 6.92 5.64
CA THR A 51 -9.97 6.86 5.92
C THR A 51 -9.22 8.00 5.23
N PHE A 52 -8.26 8.58 5.94
CA PHE A 52 -7.40 9.66 5.45
C PHE A 52 -5.94 9.23 5.51
N THR A 53 -5.66 8.00 5.08
CA THR A 53 -4.30 7.47 5.09
C THR A 53 -3.38 8.31 4.21
N HIS A 54 -2.14 8.41 4.63
CA HIS A 54 -1.08 9.10 3.90
C HIS A 54 -0.56 8.30 2.70
N GLY A 55 -0.90 7.02 2.63
CA GLY A 55 -0.55 6.08 1.58
C GLY A 55 -0.82 4.65 2.03
N GLU A 56 -1.17 3.81 1.09
CA GLU A 56 -1.44 2.38 1.29
C GLU A 56 -0.62 1.58 0.28
N GLY A 57 0.00 0.50 0.72
CA GLY A 57 0.62 -0.44 -0.23
C GLY A 57 -0.43 -1.06 -1.15
N PHE A 58 -1.51 -1.56 -0.57
CA PHE A 58 -2.67 -2.09 -1.26
C PHE A 58 -3.99 -1.56 -0.69
N GLY A 59 -4.11 -1.49 0.65
CA GLY A 59 -5.32 -1.03 1.34
C GLY A 59 -6.36 -2.15 1.52
N ARG A 60 -5.96 -3.31 2.06
CA ARG A 60 -6.86 -4.45 2.31
C ARG A 60 -8.17 -4.05 3.01
N PRO A 61 -8.17 -3.26 4.10
CA PRO A 61 -9.42 -2.84 4.75
C PRO A 61 -10.36 -2.05 3.83
N LEU A 62 -9.81 -1.25 2.92
CA LEU A 62 -10.58 -0.51 1.93
C LEU A 62 -11.20 -1.43 0.88
N LEU A 63 -10.46 -2.46 0.44
CA LEU A 63 -11.01 -3.47 -0.47
C LEU A 63 -12.16 -4.22 0.20
N GLU A 64 -11.97 -4.71 1.42
CA GLU A 64 -12.99 -5.43 2.19
C GLU A 64 -14.25 -4.57 2.37
N ALA A 65 -14.10 -3.32 2.82
CA ALA A 65 -15.21 -2.38 2.92
C ALA A 65 -15.91 -2.15 1.58
N SER A 66 -15.17 -2.08 0.47
CA SER A 66 -15.73 -1.86 -0.88
C SER A 66 -16.67 -2.96 -1.34
N LEU A 67 -16.49 -4.20 -0.84
CA LEU A 67 -17.34 -5.34 -1.20
C LEU A 67 -18.74 -5.25 -0.61
N THR A 68 -18.96 -4.39 0.38
CA THR A 68 -20.28 -4.19 1.03
C THR A 68 -21.23 -3.30 0.23
N GLY A 69 -20.72 -2.54 -0.75
CA GLY A 69 -21.51 -1.56 -1.50
C GLY A 69 -21.83 -0.28 -0.72
N LYS A 70 -21.25 -0.08 0.46
CA LYS A 70 -21.39 1.14 1.25
C LYS A 70 -20.41 2.21 0.77
N PRO A 71 -20.74 3.49 0.89
CA PRO A 71 -19.84 4.59 0.54
C PRO A 71 -18.52 4.53 1.27
N ILE A 72 -17.43 4.82 0.54
CA ILE A 72 -16.10 4.95 1.10
C ILE A 72 -15.59 6.35 0.80
N ILE A 73 -15.08 7.04 1.83
CA ILE A 73 -14.41 8.33 1.70
C ILE A 73 -12.92 8.07 1.95
N TYR A 74 -12.08 8.37 0.98
CA TYR A 74 -10.67 7.95 0.98
C TYR A 74 -9.77 8.99 0.30
N SER A 75 -8.49 8.95 0.62
CA SER A 75 -7.47 9.76 -0.06
C SER A 75 -7.28 9.34 -1.51
N ALA A 76 -7.28 10.27 -2.46
CA ALA A 76 -7.06 9.97 -3.90
C ALA A 76 -5.59 9.71 -4.22
N TRP A 77 -4.94 8.78 -3.48
CA TRP A 77 -3.51 8.52 -3.57
C TRP A 77 -3.14 7.08 -3.20
N SER A 78 -2.24 6.47 -3.96
CA SER A 78 -1.54 5.19 -3.73
C SER A 78 -2.35 3.91 -4.03
N GLY A 79 -1.95 2.76 -3.47
CA GLY A 79 -2.29 1.42 -3.96
C GLY A 79 -3.77 1.06 -3.99
N HIS A 80 -4.62 1.67 -3.15
CA HIS A 80 -6.05 1.39 -3.17
C HIS A 80 -6.78 1.99 -4.39
N LEU A 81 -6.11 2.82 -5.18
CA LEU A 81 -6.68 3.34 -6.44
C LEU A 81 -6.88 2.26 -7.51
N ASP A 82 -6.29 1.09 -7.35
CA ASP A 82 -6.51 -0.07 -8.23
C ASP A 82 -7.97 -0.57 -8.19
N PHE A 83 -8.67 -0.34 -7.07
CA PHE A 83 -10.04 -0.79 -6.86
C PHE A 83 -11.02 0.30 -6.39
N LEU A 84 -10.51 1.48 -6.05
CA LEU A 84 -11.28 2.70 -5.76
C LEU A 84 -10.77 3.83 -6.65
N PRO A 85 -11.33 3.97 -7.87
CA PRO A 85 -10.80 4.94 -8.84
C PRO A 85 -10.93 6.38 -8.35
N PRO A 86 -9.92 7.24 -8.58
CA PRO A 86 -9.90 8.62 -8.11
C PRO A 86 -11.00 9.49 -8.74
N SER A 87 -11.68 8.99 -9.77
CA SER A 87 -12.84 9.65 -10.38
C SER A 87 -14.11 9.58 -9.55
N LEU A 88 -14.14 8.74 -8.50
CA LEU A 88 -15.28 8.71 -7.59
C LEU A 88 -15.37 10.03 -6.81
N SER A 89 -16.56 10.55 -6.69
CA SER A 89 -16.81 11.83 -6.02
C SER A 89 -16.49 11.83 -4.52
N THR A 90 -16.17 10.68 -3.94
CA THR A 90 -15.75 10.51 -2.54
C THR A 90 -14.24 10.37 -2.37
N ALA A 91 -13.49 10.34 -3.47
CA ALA A 91 -12.03 10.45 -3.46
C ALA A 91 -11.63 11.88 -3.05
N LEU A 92 -10.80 11.99 -2.04
CA LEU A 92 -10.39 13.27 -1.48
C LEU A 92 -9.10 13.73 -2.14
N GLU A 93 -9.15 14.92 -2.72
CA GLU A 93 -7.98 15.60 -3.23
C GLU A 93 -7.04 16.01 -2.10
N GLY A 94 -5.77 16.10 -2.42
CA GLY A 94 -4.72 16.52 -1.50
C GLY A 94 -3.43 16.83 -2.22
N SER A 95 -2.34 16.89 -1.47
CA SER A 95 -1.00 17.12 -2.01
C SER A 95 0.04 16.37 -1.20
N LEU A 96 1.23 16.17 -1.78
CA LEU A 96 2.37 15.68 -1.05
C LEU A 96 2.86 16.78 -0.10
N VAL A 97 2.92 16.45 1.18
CA VAL A 97 3.42 17.35 2.24
C VAL A 97 4.63 16.72 2.91
N LYS A 98 5.56 17.55 3.35
CA LYS A 98 6.74 17.10 4.09
C LYS A 98 6.33 16.32 5.34
N VAL A 99 6.97 15.17 5.54
CA VAL A 99 6.80 14.40 6.77
C VAL A 99 7.44 15.15 7.94
N PRO A 100 6.70 15.40 9.04
CA PRO A 100 7.28 16.00 10.23
C PRO A 100 8.36 15.08 10.82
N LYS A 101 9.52 15.62 11.19
CA LYS A 101 10.62 14.83 11.77
C LYS A 101 10.23 13.99 12.98
N LYS A 102 9.19 14.42 13.71
CA LYS A 102 8.66 13.71 14.89
C LYS A 102 7.73 12.54 14.54
N ALA A 103 7.34 12.38 13.28
CA ALA A 103 6.39 11.34 12.86
C ALA A 103 7.02 9.94 12.78
N PHE A 104 8.34 9.87 12.69
CA PHE A 104 9.09 8.61 12.62
C PHE A 104 10.21 8.57 13.66
N PRO A 105 10.65 7.37 14.08
CA PRO A 105 11.90 7.19 14.81
C PRO A 105 13.06 7.84 14.04
N LYS A 106 14.06 8.37 14.75
CA LYS A 106 15.19 9.08 14.13
C LYS A 106 15.89 8.27 13.04
N ASP A 107 16.02 6.97 13.27
CA ASP A 107 16.73 6.04 12.38
C ASP A 107 15.95 5.67 11.10
N MET A 108 14.66 5.99 11.06
CA MET A 108 13.80 5.75 9.89
C MET A 108 13.48 7.02 9.10
N PHE A 109 13.90 8.18 9.60
CA PHE A 109 13.65 9.45 8.93
C PHE A 109 14.71 9.73 7.88
N VAL A 110 14.28 9.92 6.63
CA VAL A 110 15.13 10.35 5.53
C VAL A 110 14.71 11.76 5.11
N ASP A 111 15.69 12.65 4.94
CA ASP A 111 15.39 14.02 4.48
C ASP A 111 14.73 14.00 3.09
N GLY A 112 13.70 14.82 2.96
CA GLY A 112 12.90 14.88 1.74
C GLY A 112 11.71 13.94 1.68
N MET A 113 11.48 13.10 2.71
CA MET A 113 10.27 12.28 2.79
C MET A 113 9.02 13.14 2.72
N ALA A 114 8.08 12.68 1.90
CA ALA A 114 6.75 13.28 1.77
C ALA A 114 5.68 12.20 1.84
N TRP A 115 4.51 12.57 2.34
CA TRP A 115 3.33 11.75 2.33
C TRP A 115 2.13 12.52 1.80
N PHE A 116 1.08 11.82 1.41
CA PHE A 116 -0.12 12.49 0.92
C PHE A 116 -0.94 13.03 2.09
N GLY A 117 -1.27 14.33 2.01
CA GLY A 117 -2.16 15.01 2.96
C GLY A 117 -3.46 15.41 2.27
N VAL A 118 -4.60 14.94 2.79
CA VAL A 118 -5.92 15.34 2.26
C VAL A 118 -6.28 16.77 2.67
N ASN A 119 -7.12 17.42 1.88
CA ASN A 119 -7.73 18.68 2.29
C ASN A 119 -8.86 18.41 3.29
N TYR A 120 -8.63 18.67 4.58
CA TYR A 120 -9.59 18.38 5.67
C TYR A 120 -10.89 19.17 5.56
N THR A 121 -10.88 20.38 4.99
CA THR A 121 -12.11 21.14 4.75
C THR A 121 -12.98 20.42 3.71
N LYS A 122 -12.38 19.96 2.61
CA LYS A 122 -13.08 19.14 1.61
C LYS A 122 -13.53 17.79 2.18
N ALA A 123 -12.71 17.17 3.03
CA ALA A 123 -13.04 15.93 3.71
C ALA A 123 -14.29 16.08 4.60
N SER A 124 -14.33 17.11 5.45
CA SER A 124 -15.47 17.42 6.30
C SER A 124 -16.75 17.68 5.49
N ALA A 125 -16.64 18.48 4.44
CA ALA A 125 -17.76 18.74 3.53
C ALA A 125 -18.28 17.46 2.86
N LYS A 126 -17.36 16.56 2.45
CA LYS A 126 -17.70 15.28 1.83
C LYS A 126 -18.38 14.32 2.81
N MET A 127 -17.89 14.23 4.04
CA MET A 127 -18.54 13.44 5.10
C MET A 127 -19.97 13.91 5.34
N LYS A 128 -20.18 15.22 5.43
CA LYS A 128 -21.53 15.83 5.57
C LYS A 128 -22.41 15.52 4.36
N ASP A 129 -21.87 15.63 3.14
CA ASP A 129 -22.62 15.35 1.91
C ASP A 129 -23.04 13.86 1.84
N VAL A 130 -22.13 12.93 2.13
CA VAL A 130 -22.46 11.50 2.19
C VAL A 130 -23.52 11.20 3.25
N PHE A 131 -23.44 11.83 4.42
CA PHE A 131 -24.45 11.67 5.47
C PHE A 131 -25.84 12.15 5.04
N LEU A 132 -25.92 13.35 4.46
CA LEU A 132 -27.20 13.95 4.07
C LEU A 132 -27.78 13.30 2.80
N ASN A 133 -26.94 12.88 1.87
CA ASN A 133 -27.32 12.41 0.54
C ASN A 133 -26.96 10.93 0.31
N TYR A 134 -27.03 10.09 1.36
CA TYR A 134 -26.59 8.69 1.35
C TYR A 134 -27.11 7.89 0.14
N LYS A 135 -28.40 8.05 -0.18
CA LYS A 135 -29.06 7.34 -1.30
C LYS A 135 -28.43 7.65 -2.67
N LYS A 136 -27.80 8.80 -2.84
CA LYS A 136 -27.08 9.19 -4.07
C LYS A 136 -25.81 8.32 -4.27
N TYR A 137 -25.16 7.94 -3.19
CA TYR A 137 -23.90 7.21 -3.24
C TYR A 137 -24.06 5.69 -3.33
N THR A 138 -25.14 5.15 -2.77
CA THR A 138 -25.37 3.70 -2.73
C THR A 138 -25.31 3.02 -4.11
N PRO A 139 -25.93 3.50 -5.18
CA PRO A 139 -25.86 2.87 -6.49
C PRO A 139 -24.43 2.81 -7.04
N ILE A 140 -23.65 3.89 -6.83
CA ILE A 140 -22.26 4.00 -7.28
C ILE A 140 -21.40 2.92 -6.61
N PHE A 141 -21.48 2.82 -5.28
CA PHE A 141 -20.69 1.86 -4.53
C PHE A 141 -21.16 0.42 -4.70
N ASN A 142 -22.43 0.19 -5.01
CA ASN A 142 -22.91 -1.12 -5.44
C ASN A 142 -22.26 -1.57 -6.76
N GLN A 143 -21.99 -0.67 -7.70
CA GLN A 143 -21.26 -0.99 -8.93
C GLN A 143 -19.79 -1.27 -8.63
N VAL A 144 -19.14 -0.50 -7.74
CA VAL A 144 -17.78 -0.74 -7.27
C VAL A 144 -17.70 -2.12 -6.63
N ALA A 145 -18.61 -2.45 -5.73
CA ALA A 145 -18.67 -3.77 -5.07
C ALA A 145 -18.79 -4.91 -6.07
N LYS A 146 -19.71 -4.81 -7.04
CA LYS A 146 -19.86 -5.81 -8.11
C LYS A 146 -18.57 -5.99 -8.91
N SER A 147 -17.92 -4.90 -9.30
CA SER A 147 -16.66 -4.94 -10.02
C SER A 147 -15.55 -5.61 -9.19
N ASN A 148 -15.39 -5.22 -7.93
CA ASN A 148 -14.33 -5.72 -7.06
C ASN A 148 -14.53 -7.19 -6.69
N LYS A 149 -15.77 -7.64 -6.46
CA LYS A 149 -16.11 -9.06 -6.25
C LYS A 149 -15.68 -9.96 -7.41
N VAL A 150 -15.65 -9.44 -8.63
CA VAL A 150 -15.20 -10.21 -9.80
C VAL A 150 -13.70 -10.11 -10.01
N LYS A 151 -13.11 -8.93 -9.81
CA LYS A 151 -11.70 -8.66 -10.14
C LYS A 151 -10.72 -9.20 -9.10
N PHE A 152 -11.08 -9.13 -7.81
CA PHE A 152 -10.19 -9.42 -6.68
C PHE A 152 -10.50 -10.76 -6.01
N THR A 153 -10.90 -11.76 -6.78
CA THR A 153 -11.01 -13.14 -6.27
C THR A 153 -9.63 -13.78 -6.15
N LYS A 154 -9.47 -14.73 -5.23
CA LYS A 154 -8.24 -15.51 -5.07
C LYS A 154 -7.74 -16.11 -6.40
N SER A 155 -8.67 -16.67 -7.20
CA SER A 155 -8.35 -17.24 -8.52
C SER A 155 -7.80 -16.19 -9.48
N LYS A 156 -8.48 -15.03 -9.61
CA LYS A 156 -8.03 -13.96 -10.51
C LYS A 156 -6.69 -13.37 -10.10
N MET A 157 -6.49 -13.19 -8.80
CA MET A 157 -5.21 -12.68 -8.28
C MET A 157 -4.09 -13.71 -8.47
N GLY A 158 -4.38 -15.01 -8.34
CA GLY A 158 -3.41 -16.08 -8.63
C GLY A 158 -2.97 -16.07 -10.09
N VAL A 159 -3.89 -15.96 -11.03
CA VAL A 159 -3.55 -15.84 -12.47
C VAL A 159 -2.68 -14.61 -12.71
N LYS A 160 -3.08 -13.45 -12.20
CA LYS A 160 -2.33 -12.20 -12.35
C LYS A 160 -0.91 -12.30 -11.75
N LEU A 161 -0.76 -12.99 -10.63
CA LEU A 161 0.55 -13.23 -10.02
C LEU A 161 1.44 -14.07 -10.96
N VAL A 162 0.92 -15.20 -11.46
CA VAL A 162 1.67 -16.07 -12.39
C VAL A 162 2.10 -15.30 -13.63
N GLU A 163 1.18 -14.59 -14.30
CA GLU A 163 1.49 -13.77 -15.48
C GLU A 163 2.56 -12.72 -15.19
N THR A 164 2.53 -12.11 -14.01
CA THR A 164 3.50 -11.09 -13.60
C THR A 164 4.88 -11.72 -13.37
N VAL A 165 4.92 -12.86 -12.66
CA VAL A 165 6.17 -13.59 -12.41
C VAL A 165 6.77 -14.07 -13.71
N ASP A 166 5.99 -14.70 -14.60
CA ASP A 166 6.47 -15.22 -15.89
C ASP A 166 7.07 -14.10 -16.75
N ARG A 167 6.43 -12.95 -16.79
CA ARG A 167 6.97 -11.77 -17.48
C ARG A 167 8.31 -11.32 -16.89
N MET A 168 8.40 -11.22 -15.55
CA MET A 168 9.63 -10.78 -14.88
C MET A 168 10.76 -11.78 -15.04
N VAL A 169 10.47 -13.09 -14.97
CA VAL A 169 11.47 -14.15 -15.17
C VAL A 169 11.94 -14.18 -16.62
N GLY A 170 11.05 -13.94 -17.59
CA GLY A 170 11.43 -13.83 -19.02
C GLY A 170 12.39 -12.67 -19.32
N GLU A 171 12.39 -11.63 -18.48
CA GLU A 171 13.28 -10.46 -18.60
C GLU A 171 14.64 -10.68 -17.89
N VAL A 172 14.78 -11.74 -17.07
CA VAL A 172 16.04 -12.06 -16.40
C VAL A 172 16.99 -12.73 -17.40
N PRO A 173 18.21 -12.22 -17.59
CA PRO A 173 19.18 -12.86 -18.46
C PRO A 173 19.42 -14.31 -18.02
N GLN A 174 19.22 -15.26 -18.94
CA GLN A 174 19.50 -16.66 -18.68
C GLN A 174 20.97 -16.82 -18.25
N ALA A 175 21.20 -17.59 -17.19
CA ALA A 175 22.56 -17.87 -16.73
C ALA A 175 23.37 -18.48 -17.86
N VAL A 176 24.40 -17.79 -18.30
CA VAL A 176 25.31 -18.30 -19.30
C VAL A 176 26.03 -19.49 -18.71
N SER A 177 25.86 -20.68 -19.31
CA SER A 177 26.59 -21.87 -18.94
C SER A 177 28.08 -21.62 -19.13
N LEU A 178 28.79 -21.38 -18.05
CA LEU A 178 30.27 -21.27 -18.11
C LEU A 178 30.85 -22.63 -18.43
N LYS A 179 31.31 -22.81 -19.67
CA LYS A 179 32.15 -23.95 -20.02
C LYS A 179 33.53 -23.73 -19.41
N LEU A 180 33.75 -24.28 -18.23
CA LEU A 180 35.06 -24.26 -17.61
C LEU A 180 36.05 -25.04 -18.52
N PRO A 181 37.23 -24.47 -18.79
CA PRO A 181 38.27 -25.21 -19.53
C PRO A 181 38.64 -26.49 -18.77
N LYS A 182 38.75 -27.61 -19.50
CA LYS A 182 39.19 -28.86 -18.90
C LYS A 182 40.58 -28.68 -18.30
N LEU A 183 40.72 -28.91 -17.00
CA LEU A 183 42.02 -28.92 -16.33
C LEU A 183 42.90 -29.99 -16.98
N LYS A 184 44.03 -29.59 -17.53
CA LYS A 184 45.06 -30.55 -17.97
C LYS A 184 45.70 -31.16 -16.72
N LYS A 185 45.67 -32.49 -16.60
CA LYS A 185 46.45 -33.20 -15.58
C LYS A 185 47.93 -32.82 -15.75
N ILE A 186 48.51 -32.20 -14.76
CA ILE A 186 49.95 -31.98 -14.68
C ILE A 186 50.54 -33.31 -14.25
N SER A 187 51.14 -34.05 -15.19
CA SER A 187 51.98 -35.24 -14.88
C SER A 187 53.24 -34.75 -14.19
N GLY A 188 53.50 -35.30 -13.01
CA GLY A 188 54.43 -34.81 -12.02
C GLY A 188 55.86 -34.56 -12.53
N GLY A 189 56.45 -33.55 -11.91
CA GLY A 189 57.88 -33.27 -11.99
C GLY A 189 58.18 -31.77 -11.89
N GLN A 190 58.68 -31.39 -10.74
CA GLN A 190 59.36 -30.14 -10.38
C GLN A 190 58.52 -29.10 -9.68
N THR A 191 58.78 -28.96 -8.39
CA THR A 191 58.32 -27.87 -7.49
C THR A 191 59.05 -26.56 -7.82
N GLY A 192 58.55 -25.86 -8.84
CA GLY A 192 58.91 -24.48 -9.08
C GLY A 192 57.72 -23.61 -8.65
N ALA A 193 57.96 -22.60 -7.82
CA ALA A 193 56.92 -21.67 -7.36
C ALA A 193 56.19 -21.02 -8.55
N ILE A 194 54.96 -21.45 -8.80
CA ILE A 194 54.12 -20.91 -9.86
C ILE A 194 53.53 -19.58 -9.32
N LYS A 195 53.98 -18.44 -9.84
CA LYS A 195 53.29 -17.16 -9.65
C LYS A 195 51.90 -17.29 -10.26
N PRO A 196 50.84 -16.94 -9.52
CA PRO A 196 49.49 -16.93 -10.08
C PRO A 196 49.42 -15.94 -11.25
N PRO A 197 48.78 -16.31 -12.38
CA PRO A 197 48.58 -15.40 -13.49
C PRO A 197 47.78 -14.19 -13.04
N GLN A 198 48.28 -12.99 -13.32
CA GLN A 198 47.52 -11.76 -13.10
C GLN A 198 46.27 -11.81 -13.98
N PRO A 199 45.06 -11.47 -13.43
CA PRO A 199 43.88 -11.42 -14.23
C PRO A 199 44.02 -10.34 -15.32
N LYS A 200 43.96 -10.76 -16.57
CA LYS A 200 43.79 -9.81 -17.68
C LYS A 200 42.42 -9.20 -17.55
N VAL A 201 42.36 -7.98 -17.05
CA VAL A 201 41.12 -7.16 -17.06
C VAL A 201 40.82 -6.81 -18.51
N LYS A 202 40.11 -7.66 -19.19
CA LYS A 202 39.39 -7.35 -20.43
C LYS A 202 38.01 -7.95 -20.28
N ASP A 203 37.12 -7.10 -20.06
CA ASP A 203 35.68 -7.05 -20.23
C ASP A 203 35.02 -6.50 -18.97
N VAL A 204 34.99 -5.16 -18.91
CA VAL A 204 34.12 -4.44 -18.00
C VAL A 204 32.69 -4.79 -18.43
N ILE A 205 32.03 -5.64 -17.62
CA ILE A 205 30.58 -5.85 -17.77
C ILE A 205 29.90 -4.50 -17.61
N LYS A 206 29.46 -3.89 -18.72
CA LYS A 206 28.61 -2.69 -18.67
C LYS A 206 27.25 -3.09 -18.16
N LEU A 207 26.99 -2.80 -16.90
CA LEU A 207 25.65 -2.92 -16.33
C LEU A 207 24.67 -2.05 -17.15
N PRO A 208 23.50 -2.58 -17.49
CA PRO A 208 22.47 -1.80 -18.17
C PRO A 208 22.09 -0.59 -17.31
N LYS A 209 22.07 0.60 -17.91
CA LYS A 209 21.61 1.81 -17.24
C LYS A 209 20.14 1.64 -16.87
N LEU A 210 19.80 1.70 -15.59
CA LEU A 210 18.43 1.82 -15.11
C LEU A 210 17.80 3.05 -15.78
N ARG A 211 16.74 2.83 -16.56
CA ARG A 211 15.89 3.91 -17.03
C ARG A 211 15.19 4.53 -15.82
N LYS A 212 15.39 5.83 -15.64
CA LYS A 212 14.55 6.61 -14.71
C LYS A 212 13.12 6.54 -15.24
N MET A 213 12.21 6.06 -14.40
CA MET A 213 10.77 6.27 -14.58
C MET A 213 10.43 7.71 -14.25
#